data_d8a0d3e5d197d5d7585b0793b951029d
#
_entry.id   d8a0d3e5d197d5d7585b0793b951029d
#
_cell.length_a   1.000
_cell.length_b   1.000
_cell.length_c   1.000
_cell.angle_alpha   90.00
_cell.angle_beta   90.00
_cell.angle_gamma   90.00
#
_symmetry.space_group_name_H-M   'P 1'
#
loop_
_entity.id
_entity.type
_entity.pdbx_description
1 polymer ?
#
loop_
_entity_poly.entity_id
_entity_poly.type
_entity_poly.pdbx_seq_one_letter_code
_entity_poly.pdbx_strand_id
1 'polypeptide(L)'
;MIHLPLVRQGPLRALAVRVVAAVVLVLLTVSVIYADRDGYRDLNEDGLTLLDCFYYAVVSLSTTGYGDITPVTSQARLVNIVFITPARVLFLIILVGTTLEVLTDQYRNSLRVNRWRRKLKDHIIVCGYGTKGRAAISALLETGYDKSRIIVVENREIALRQATANGLVTIEGNATRSSVLLEADVKNCKAVIIATDSDEASVLITLTVRQLTAGQVRIIAAVREQENAALLKQSGAHHVIVSSSTAGRLLGLTTTTPPLIDVVEDLLTPGQGMALAMRSAERSEVGSNPRELQTLVVALIRRGKVVALGGEHAETIETGDMLIYIRDEEKSVPVT
;
A
#
# COMPACT_ATOMS: atom_id res chain seq x y z
N MET A 1 -2.26 6.87 9.50
CA MET A 1 -0.92 7.22 8.92
C MET A 1 -0.78 6.54 7.55
N ILE A 2 -0.41 7.28 6.51
CA ILE A 2 -0.28 6.76 5.13
C ILE A 2 1.02 5.97 5.00
N HIS A 3 0.90 4.70 4.60
CA HIS A 3 2.04 3.85 4.28
C HIS A 3 2.11 3.64 2.77
N LEU A 4 3.11 4.26 2.14
CA LEU A 4 3.45 3.98 0.75
C LEU A 4 4.29 2.69 0.69
N PRO A 5 4.08 1.81 -0.30
CA PRO A 5 4.89 0.60 -0.45
C PRO A 5 6.35 1.00 -0.67
N LEU A 6 7.20 0.71 0.30
CA LEU A 6 8.64 0.94 0.25
C LEU A 6 9.36 -0.34 0.65
N VAL A 7 10.30 -0.76 -0.17
CA VAL A 7 11.33 -1.73 0.23
C VAL A 7 12.22 -1.03 1.25
N ARG A 8 11.91 -1.17 2.53
CA ARG A 8 12.74 -0.64 3.62
C ARG A 8 13.63 -1.74 4.16
N GLN A 9 14.92 -1.56 4.06
CA GLN A 9 15.84 -2.15 5.02
C GLN A 9 15.45 -1.56 6.39
N GLY A 10 15.15 -2.43 7.37
CA GLY A 10 14.63 -1.98 8.66
C GLY A 10 15.52 -0.91 9.29
N PRO A 11 14.98 0.18 9.85
CA PRO A 11 15.76 1.28 10.43
C PRO A 11 16.70 0.80 11.54
N LEU A 12 16.35 -0.27 12.24
CA LEU A 12 17.18 -0.90 13.25
C LEU A 12 18.49 -1.48 12.69
N ARG A 13 18.48 -2.02 11.47
CA ARG A 13 19.69 -2.56 10.83
C ARG A 13 20.67 -1.46 10.46
N ALA A 14 20.19 -0.35 9.91
CA ALA A 14 21.00 0.80 9.58
C ALA A 14 21.63 1.43 10.85
N LEU A 15 20.83 1.56 11.92
CA LEU A 15 21.30 2.03 13.22
C LEU A 15 22.35 1.08 13.81
N ALA A 16 22.10 -0.23 13.80
CA ALA A 16 23.04 -1.23 14.32
C ALA A 16 24.38 -1.19 13.58
N VAL A 17 24.38 -1.09 12.24
CA VAL A 17 25.61 -0.97 11.44
C VAL A 17 26.42 0.26 11.84
N ARG A 18 25.77 1.39 12.10
CA ARG A 18 26.47 2.63 12.50
C ARG A 18 27.02 2.56 13.91
N VAL A 19 26.26 1.99 14.84
CA VAL A 19 26.74 1.77 16.22
C VAL A 19 27.97 0.85 16.18
N VAL A 20 27.92 -0.24 15.41
CA VAL A 20 29.05 -1.14 15.22
C VAL A 20 30.24 -0.39 14.60
N ALA A 21 30.00 0.42 13.56
CA ALA A 21 31.05 1.22 12.93
C ALA A 21 31.72 2.22 13.91
N ALA A 22 30.90 2.89 14.75
CA ALA A 22 31.42 3.80 15.78
C ALA A 22 32.30 3.04 16.83
N VAL A 23 31.81 1.88 17.29
CA VAL A 23 32.57 1.04 18.24
C VAL A 23 33.86 0.54 17.61
N VAL A 24 33.83 0.07 16.37
CA VAL A 24 35.04 -0.36 15.64
C VAL A 24 36.06 0.78 15.51
N LEU A 25 35.54 1.99 15.18
CA LEU A 25 36.43 3.17 15.06
C LEU A 25 37.09 3.54 16.38
N VAL A 26 36.34 3.47 17.51
CA VAL A 26 36.93 3.66 18.85
C VAL A 26 38.03 2.62 19.13
N LEU A 27 37.74 1.33 18.90
CA LEU A 27 38.71 0.25 19.15
C LEU A 27 39.94 0.36 18.27
N LEU A 28 39.82 0.73 17.00
CA LEU A 28 40.96 1.01 16.12
C LEU A 28 41.78 2.18 16.63
N THR A 29 41.12 3.27 17.07
CA THR A 29 41.82 4.43 17.63
C THR A 29 42.58 4.06 18.89
N VAL A 30 41.96 3.30 19.81
CA VAL A 30 42.65 2.77 21.01
C VAL A 30 43.85 1.92 20.64
N SER A 31 43.71 1.02 19.65
CA SER A 31 44.84 0.15 19.23
C SER A 31 46.01 0.94 18.68
N VAL A 32 45.74 1.99 17.89
CA VAL A 32 46.77 2.89 17.35
C VAL A 32 47.48 3.65 18.44
N ILE A 33 46.75 4.21 19.42
CA ILE A 33 47.35 4.94 20.56
C ILE A 33 48.14 4.00 21.44
N TYR A 34 47.64 2.79 21.71
CA TYR A 34 48.31 1.81 22.53
C TYR A 34 49.64 1.33 21.92
N ALA A 35 49.68 1.19 20.58
CA ALA A 35 50.90 0.82 19.86
C ALA A 35 52.02 1.88 19.94
N ASP A 36 51.67 3.16 20.09
CA ASP A 36 52.61 4.29 20.19
C ASP A 36 52.49 5.02 21.55
N ARG A 37 52.08 4.28 22.60
CA ARG A 37 51.78 4.86 23.93
C ARG A 37 52.91 5.65 24.55
N ASP A 38 54.18 5.24 24.30
CA ASP A 38 55.36 5.93 24.81
C ASP A 38 55.58 7.30 24.15
N GLY A 39 54.85 7.60 23.07
CA GLY A 39 54.84 8.89 22.38
C GLY A 39 53.88 9.91 22.99
N TYR A 40 53.12 9.52 23.99
CA TYR A 40 52.15 10.38 24.68
C TYR A 40 52.57 10.60 26.13
N ARG A 41 52.19 11.75 26.67
CA ARG A 41 52.40 12.11 28.06
C ARG A 41 51.06 12.35 28.75
N ASP A 42 50.86 11.70 29.91
CA ASP A 42 49.84 12.00 30.89
C ASP A 42 50.36 13.00 31.92
N LEU A 43 49.46 13.79 32.51
CA LEU A 43 49.79 14.74 33.59
C LEU A 43 50.42 14.07 34.82
N ASN A 44 50.11 12.81 35.09
CA ASN A 44 50.62 12.06 36.26
C ASN A 44 52.00 11.38 36.02
N GLU A 45 52.55 11.43 34.81
CA GLU A 45 53.84 10.87 34.41
C GLU A 45 54.02 9.35 34.61
N ASP A 46 52.95 8.60 34.88
CA ASP A 46 52.99 7.16 35.20
C ASP A 46 53.02 6.25 33.96
N GLY A 47 53.09 6.82 32.77
CA GLY A 47 52.94 6.10 31.50
C GLY A 47 51.48 5.70 31.19
N LEU A 48 51.10 5.59 29.90
CA LEU A 48 49.73 5.32 29.51
C LEU A 48 49.35 3.84 29.73
N THR A 49 48.32 3.62 30.54
CA THR A 49 47.64 2.33 30.67
C THR A 49 46.66 2.11 29.50
N LEU A 50 46.13 0.89 29.35
CA LEU A 50 45.10 0.61 28.37
C LEU A 50 43.84 1.45 28.59
N LEU A 51 43.50 1.74 29.86
CA LEU A 51 42.39 2.58 30.24
C LEU A 51 42.60 4.02 29.78
N ASP A 52 43.79 4.56 29.92
CA ASP A 52 44.15 5.93 29.49
C ASP A 52 44.09 6.05 27.97
N CYS A 53 44.51 5.02 27.23
CA CYS A 53 44.39 4.95 25.78
C CYS A 53 42.92 4.97 25.36
N PHE A 54 42.07 4.23 26.06
CA PHE A 54 40.63 4.23 25.80
C PHE A 54 39.98 5.58 26.11
N TYR A 55 40.33 6.15 27.26
CA TYR A 55 39.90 7.47 27.67
C TYR A 55 40.28 8.54 26.64
N TYR A 56 41.57 8.58 26.26
CA TYR A 56 42.08 9.52 25.27
C TYR A 56 41.42 9.36 23.89
N ALA A 57 41.17 8.12 23.47
CA ALA A 57 40.47 7.84 22.22
C ALA A 57 39.04 8.42 22.25
N VAL A 58 38.28 8.15 23.32
CA VAL A 58 36.89 8.63 23.46
C VAL A 58 36.85 10.17 23.55
N VAL A 59 37.72 10.77 24.38
CA VAL A 59 37.79 12.24 24.55
C VAL A 59 38.22 12.92 23.24
N SER A 60 39.16 12.32 22.51
CA SER A 60 39.62 12.83 21.21
C SER A 60 38.56 12.71 20.14
N LEU A 61 37.90 11.56 19.99
CA LEU A 61 36.87 11.32 18.99
C LEU A 61 35.58 12.14 19.27
N SER A 62 35.22 12.36 20.54
CA SER A 62 34.11 13.22 20.93
C SER A 62 34.40 14.71 20.76
N THR A 63 35.61 15.08 20.34
CA THR A 63 36.08 16.48 20.20
C THR A 63 36.16 17.26 21.53
N THR A 64 36.12 16.60 22.67
CA THR A 64 36.22 17.27 23.98
C THR A 64 37.62 17.80 24.20
N GLY A 65 38.65 16.94 24.09
CA GLY A 65 40.09 17.31 24.11
C GLY A 65 40.51 18.04 25.37
N TYR A 66 40.41 17.42 26.54
CA TYR A 66 40.81 18.06 27.82
C TYR A 66 42.28 18.48 27.86
N GLY A 67 43.14 17.86 27.07
CA GLY A 67 44.57 18.20 27.01
C GLY A 67 45.42 17.62 28.18
N ASP A 68 44.81 16.73 28.95
CA ASP A 68 45.46 15.99 30.04
C ASP A 68 46.43 14.89 29.51
N ILE A 69 46.05 14.26 28.40
CA ILE A 69 46.94 13.37 27.64
C ILE A 69 47.26 14.03 26.31
N THR A 70 48.56 14.14 25.99
CA THR A 70 49.03 14.86 24.78
C THR A 70 50.14 14.10 24.04
N PRO A 71 50.18 14.16 22.70
CA PRO A 71 51.29 13.61 21.90
C PRO A 71 52.53 14.49 22.03
N VAL A 72 53.63 13.93 22.52
CA VAL A 72 54.91 14.65 22.73
C VAL A 72 55.93 14.37 21.65
N THR A 73 55.96 13.14 21.10
CA THR A 73 56.92 12.78 20.04
C THR A 73 56.41 13.23 18.66
N SER A 74 57.35 13.44 17.72
CA SER A 74 57.02 13.76 16.33
C SER A 74 56.20 12.65 15.66
N GLN A 75 56.45 11.40 16.00
CA GLN A 75 55.69 10.25 15.50
C GLN A 75 54.27 10.28 16.00
N ALA A 76 54.03 10.43 17.30
CA ALA A 76 52.70 10.53 17.88
C ALA A 76 51.91 11.71 17.32
N ARG A 77 52.53 12.86 17.07
CA ARG A 77 51.91 14.03 16.41
C ARG A 77 51.50 13.72 14.97
N LEU A 78 52.36 13.00 14.23
CA LEU A 78 52.03 12.55 12.87
C LEU A 78 50.83 11.60 12.86
N VAL A 79 50.82 10.63 13.76
CA VAL A 79 49.69 9.70 13.94
C VAL A 79 48.38 10.45 14.25
N ASN A 80 48.45 11.46 15.12
CA ASN A 80 47.29 12.29 15.42
C ASN A 80 46.76 13.04 14.19
N ILE A 81 47.64 13.60 13.37
CA ILE A 81 47.24 14.36 12.16
C ILE A 81 46.68 13.40 11.13
N VAL A 82 47.34 12.29 10.85
CA VAL A 82 47.01 11.41 9.71
C VAL A 82 45.90 10.42 10.04
N PHE A 83 45.77 9.99 11.31
CA PHE A 83 44.83 8.94 11.69
C PHE A 83 43.74 9.46 12.64
N ILE A 84 44.13 10.05 13.80
CA ILE A 84 43.14 10.41 14.83
C ILE A 84 42.22 11.56 14.37
N THR A 85 42.78 12.57 13.71
CA THR A 85 41.96 13.71 13.23
C THR A 85 40.95 13.31 12.16
N PRO A 86 41.28 12.51 11.11
CA PRO A 86 40.26 11.99 10.19
C PRO A 86 39.29 11.03 10.87
N ALA A 87 39.71 10.19 11.82
CA ALA A 87 38.84 9.32 12.59
C ALA A 87 37.82 10.11 13.41
N ARG A 88 38.22 11.24 14.01
CA ARG A 88 37.36 12.18 14.72
C ARG A 88 36.22 12.73 13.80
N VAL A 89 36.60 13.18 12.61
CA VAL A 89 35.65 13.71 11.64
C VAL A 89 34.69 12.60 11.21
N LEU A 90 35.16 11.40 10.94
CA LEU A 90 34.33 10.25 10.58
C LEU A 90 33.37 9.85 11.71
N PHE A 91 33.86 9.85 12.98
CA PHE A 91 33.02 9.56 14.14
C PHE A 91 31.87 10.55 14.27
N LEU A 92 32.15 11.86 14.08
CA LEU A 92 31.11 12.89 14.08
C LEU A 92 30.10 12.71 12.95
N ILE A 93 30.56 12.38 11.74
CA ILE A 93 29.67 12.11 10.60
C ILE A 93 28.74 10.93 10.91
N ILE A 94 29.25 9.86 11.54
CA ILE A 94 28.45 8.71 11.95
C ILE A 94 27.40 9.12 13.00
N LEU A 95 27.81 9.90 14.00
CA LEU A 95 26.94 10.34 15.09
C LEU A 95 25.85 11.30 14.62
N VAL A 96 26.23 12.36 13.90
CA VAL A 96 25.31 13.39 13.38
C VAL A 96 24.43 12.82 12.27
N GLY A 97 25.00 11.99 11.39
CA GLY A 97 24.26 11.35 10.30
C GLY A 97 23.09 10.50 10.78
N THR A 98 23.21 9.89 11.96
CA THR A 98 22.11 9.12 12.59
C THR A 98 20.95 10.01 12.99
N THR A 99 21.23 11.16 13.57
CA THR A 99 20.21 12.15 13.99
C THR A 99 19.51 12.79 12.79
N LEU A 100 20.27 13.17 11.77
CA LEU A 100 19.74 13.77 10.54
C LEU A 100 18.86 12.81 9.74
N GLU A 101 19.18 11.51 9.71
CA GLU A 101 18.37 10.53 8.98
C GLU A 101 16.98 10.36 9.59
N VAL A 102 16.89 10.27 10.92
CA VAL A 102 15.61 10.17 11.63
C VAL A 102 14.73 11.40 11.35
N LEU A 103 15.30 12.60 11.39
CA LEU A 103 14.58 13.84 11.11
C LEU A 103 14.19 13.97 9.63
N THR A 104 15.10 13.60 8.72
CA THR A 104 14.90 13.71 7.28
C THR A 104 13.90 12.68 6.76
N ASP A 105 13.82 11.48 7.36
CA ASP A 105 12.87 10.44 6.96
C ASP A 105 11.41 10.86 7.20
N GLN A 106 11.11 11.52 8.30
CA GLN A 106 9.77 12.06 8.55
C GLN A 106 9.40 13.14 7.53
N TYR A 107 10.33 14.05 7.23
CA TYR A 107 10.11 15.11 6.26
C TYR A 107 9.98 14.58 4.83
N ARG A 108 10.85 13.66 4.41
CA ARG A 108 10.78 12.99 3.09
C ARG A 108 9.48 12.21 2.91
N ASN A 109 9.01 11.53 3.96
CA ASN A 109 7.75 10.79 3.91
C ASN A 109 6.57 11.73 3.70
N SER A 110 6.53 12.85 4.42
CA SER A 110 5.50 13.90 4.26
C SER A 110 5.49 14.49 2.85
N LEU A 111 6.68 14.80 2.28
CA LEU A 111 6.79 15.29 0.90
C LEU A 111 6.36 14.25 -0.13
N ARG A 112 6.69 12.96 0.07
CA ARG A 112 6.27 11.88 -0.82
C ARG A 112 4.76 11.69 -0.80
N VAL A 113 4.14 11.67 0.39
CA VAL A 113 2.69 11.59 0.56
C VAL A 113 1.99 12.76 -0.13
N ASN A 114 2.48 13.99 0.06
CA ASN A 114 1.90 15.17 -0.58
C ASN A 114 2.06 15.15 -2.11
N ARG A 115 3.21 14.69 -2.63
CA ARG A 115 3.44 14.55 -4.07
C ARG A 115 2.59 13.44 -4.67
N TRP A 116 2.43 12.33 -3.95
CA TRP A 116 1.58 11.22 -4.34
C TRP A 116 0.11 11.66 -4.37
N ARG A 117 -0.41 12.35 -3.34
CA ARG A 117 -1.77 12.89 -3.32
C ARG A 117 -2.08 13.79 -4.52
N ARG A 118 -1.14 14.66 -4.91
CA ARG A 118 -1.32 15.56 -6.08
C ARG A 118 -1.44 14.81 -7.41
N LYS A 119 -0.92 13.60 -7.49
CA LYS A 119 -1.00 12.73 -8.68
C LYS A 119 -2.20 11.78 -8.64
N LEU A 120 -2.87 11.72 -7.49
CA LEU A 120 -3.99 10.81 -7.29
C LEU A 120 -5.23 11.35 -7.98
N LYS A 121 -5.65 10.67 -9.05
CA LYS A 121 -6.91 10.94 -9.75
C LYS A 121 -7.58 9.61 -10.07
N ASP A 122 -8.91 9.57 -9.95
CA ASP A 122 -9.71 8.39 -10.29
C ASP A 122 -9.31 7.10 -9.56
N HIS A 123 -8.80 7.23 -8.33
CA HIS A 123 -8.42 6.10 -7.51
C HIS A 123 -9.63 5.42 -6.87
N ILE A 124 -9.43 4.19 -6.40
CA ILE A 124 -10.44 3.42 -5.67
C ILE A 124 -10.00 3.28 -4.22
N ILE A 125 -10.91 3.57 -3.30
CA ILE A 125 -10.69 3.34 -1.87
C ILE A 125 -11.37 2.04 -1.48
N VAL A 126 -10.63 1.13 -0.84
CA VAL A 126 -11.15 -0.12 -0.30
C VAL A 126 -11.10 -0.06 1.22
N CYS A 127 -12.26 -0.01 1.84
CA CYS A 127 -12.41 0.00 3.30
C CYS A 127 -12.52 -1.44 3.81
N GLY A 128 -11.46 -1.93 4.44
CA GLY A 128 -11.28 -3.30 4.93
C GLY A 128 -10.45 -4.18 4.00
N TYR A 129 -9.43 -4.85 4.57
CA TYR A 129 -8.53 -5.77 3.87
C TYR A 129 -8.67 -7.21 4.40
N GLY A 130 -9.92 -7.61 4.65
CA GLY A 130 -10.32 -8.99 4.93
C GLY A 130 -10.45 -9.82 3.65
N THR A 131 -11.13 -10.97 3.74
CA THR A 131 -11.35 -11.85 2.57
C THR A 131 -12.07 -11.13 1.42
N LYS A 132 -13.15 -10.39 1.71
CA LYS A 132 -13.91 -9.63 0.72
C LYS A 132 -13.07 -8.53 0.05
N GLY A 133 -12.31 -7.76 0.85
CA GLY A 133 -11.47 -6.68 0.35
C GLY A 133 -10.33 -7.18 -0.54
N ARG A 134 -9.68 -8.28 -0.15
CA ARG A 134 -8.62 -8.91 -0.98
C ARG A 134 -9.19 -9.42 -2.31
N ALA A 135 -10.32 -10.10 -2.29
CA ALA A 135 -10.96 -10.60 -3.50
C ALA A 135 -11.35 -9.44 -4.45
N ALA A 136 -11.93 -8.36 -3.91
CA ALA A 136 -12.26 -7.19 -4.70
C ALA A 136 -11.02 -6.52 -5.34
N ILE A 137 -9.92 -6.45 -4.60
CA ILE A 137 -8.65 -5.90 -5.12
C ILE A 137 -8.07 -6.83 -6.19
N SER A 138 -8.08 -8.16 -5.99
CA SER A 138 -7.62 -9.12 -7.01
C SER A 138 -8.37 -8.91 -8.32
N ALA A 139 -9.69 -8.90 -8.28
CA ALA A 139 -10.53 -8.66 -9.44
C ALA A 139 -10.24 -7.32 -10.15
N LEU A 140 -9.99 -6.24 -9.38
CA LEU A 140 -9.57 -4.96 -9.95
C LEU A 140 -8.22 -5.06 -10.68
N LEU A 141 -7.26 -5.75 -10.11
CA LEU A 141 -5.93 -5.92 -10.72
C LEU A 141 -6.01 -6.79 -11.99
N GLU A 142 -6.81 -7.85 -11.98
CA GLU A 142 -7.06 -8.72 -13.12
C GLU A 142 -7.73 -7.98 -14.29
N THR A 143 -8.59 -6.99 -13.99
CA THR A 143 -9.15 -6.09 -15.01
C THR A 143 -8.18 -5.00 -15.48
N GLY A 144 -6.91 -5.07 -15.09
CA GLY A 144 -5.86 -4.11 -15.50
C GLY A 144 -5.87 -2.78 -14.74
N TYR A 145 -6.57 -2.70 -13.59
CA TYR A 145 -6.55 -1.48 -12.79
C TYR A 145 -5.19 -1.30 -12.12
N ASP A 146 -4.63 -0.10 -12.19
CA ASP A 146 -3.30 0.19 -11.65
C ASP A 146 -3.29 0.08 -10.11
N LYS A 147 -2.39 -0.75 -9.59
CA LYS A 147 -2.17 -0.97 -8.17
C LYS A 147 -1.90 0.32 -7.38
N SER A 148 -1.21 1.27 -8.00
CA SER A 148 -0.90 2.57 -7.39
C SER A 148 -2.13 3.47 -7.18
N ARG A 149 -3.25 3.14 -7.83
CA ARG A 149 -4.55 3.81 -7.71
C ARG A 149 -5.53 3.11 -6.79
N ILE A 150 -5.09 2.08 -6.07
CA ILE A 150 -5.90 1.39 -5.07
C ILE A 150 -5.39 1.77 -3.68
N ILE A 151 -6.26 2.35 -2.87
CA ILE A 151 -5.98 2.74 -1.49
C ILE A 151 -6.75 1.83 -0.55
N VAL A 152 -6.05 1.19 0.35
CA VAL A 152 -6.65 0.35 1.39
C VAL A 152 -6.73 1.12 2.69
N VAL A 153 -7.92 1.22 3.27
CA VAL A 153 -8.13 1.73 4.63
C VAL A 153 -8.40 0.55 5.54
N GLU A 154 -7.55 0.33 6.53
CA GLU A 154 -7.63 -0.82 7.43
C GLU A 154 -7.14 -0.40 8.84
N ASN A 155 -7.77 -0.94 9.89
CA ASN A 155 -7.41 -0.66 11.28
C ASN A 155 -6.63 -1.80 11.94
N ARG A 156 -6.65 -3.02 11.38
CA ARG A 156 -5.93 -4.18 11.89
C ARG A 156 -4.51 -4.19 11.37
N GLU A 157 -3.53 -4.13 12.26
CA GLU A 157 -2.10 -4.05 11.91
C GLU A 157 -1.62 -5.19 11.00
N ILE A 158 -2.06 -6.43 11.26
CA ILE A 158 -1.66 -7.60 10.46
C ILE A 158 -2.14 -7.45 9.01
N ALA A 159 -3.41 -7.08 8.82
CA ALA A 159 -3.98 -6.88 7.48
C ALA A 159 -3.33 -5.69 6.75
N LEU A 160 -3.03 -4.62 7.48
CA LEU A 160 -2.33 -3.45 6.96
C LEU A 160 -0.91 -3.82 6.46
N ARG A 161 -0.15 -4.57 7.25
CA ARG A 161 1.18 -5.07 6.85
C ARG A 161 1.13 -5.95 5.60
N GLN A 162 0.14 -6.85 5.51
CA GLN A 162 -0.08 -7.69 4.33
C GLN A 162 -0.39 -6.87 3.09
N ALA A 163 -1.29 -5.88 3.19
CA ALA A 163 -1.62 -4.99 2.08
C ALA A 163 -0.39 -4.20 1.60
N THR A 164 0.40 -3.67 2.54
CA THR A 164 1.65 -2.95 2.22
C THR A 164 2.69 -3.86 1.59
N ALA A 165 2.87 -5.09 2.10
CA ALA A 165 3.77 -6.09 1.52
C ALA A 165 3.38 -6.48 0.09
N ASN A 166 2.07 -6.50 -0.20
CA ASN A 166 1.54 -6.71 -1.54
C ASN A 166 1.68 -5.47 -2.46
N GLY A 167 2.33 -4.40 -1.99
CA GLY A 167 2.61 -3.21 -2.78
C GLY A 167 1.42 -2.24 -2.93
N LEU A 168 0.40 -2.35 -2.09
CA LEU A 168 -0.74 -1.44 -2.07
C LEU A 168 -0.44 -0.21 -1.22
N VAL A 169 -1.07 0.90 -1.55
CA VAL A 169 -1.06 2.08 -0.69
C VAL A 169 -2.04 1.85 0.45
N THR A 170 -1.59 2.05 1.68
CA THR A 170 -2.39 1.75 2.86
C THR A 170 -2.52 2.96 3.79
N ILE A 171 -3.68 3.09 4.39
CA ILE A 171 -3.98 4.09 5.41
C ILE A 171 -4.46 3.36 6.65
N GLU A 172 -3.70 3.53 7.74
CA GLU A 172 -4.06 2.99 9.03
C GLU A 172 -5.15 3.84 9.68
N GLY A 173 -6.28 3.23 9.97
CA GLY A 173 -7.36 3.91 10.68
C GLY A 173 -8.72 3.28 10.49
N ASN A 174 -9.67 3.77 11.27
CA ASN A 174 -11.07 3.37 11.16
C ASN A 174 -11.76 4.19 10.07
N ALA A 175 -12.23 3.53 9.00
CA ALA A 175 -12.90 4.15 7.87
C ALA A 175 -14.23 4.84 8.22
N THR A 176 -14.81 4.61 9.40
CA THR A 176 -15.99 5.35 9.87
C THR A 176 -15.67 6.80 10.22
N ARG A 177 -14.38 7.16 10.39
CA ARG A 177 -13.95 8.51 10.73
C ARG A 177 -13.70 9.36 9.50
N SER A 178 -14.32 10.53 9.44
CA SER A 178 -14.14 11.49 8.34
C SER A 178 -12.68 11.84 8.08
N SER A 179 -11.87 12.00 9.13
CA SER A 179 -10.43 12.33 9.00
C SER A 179 -9.66 11.28 8.21
N VAL A 180 -9.95 9.98 8.42
CA VAL A 180 -9.29 8.86 7.73
C VAL A 180 -9.69 8.82 6.25
N LEU A 181 -10.97 9.02 5.94
CA LEU A 181 -11.44 9.09 4.56
C LEU A 181 -10.93 10.34 3.81
N LEU A 182 -10.79 11.48 4.50
CA LEU A 182 -10.14 12.66 3.95
C LEU A 182 -8.64 12.44 3.72
N GLU A 183 -7.98 11.65 4.58
CA GLU A 183 -6.59 11.22 4.38
C GLU A 183 -6.46 10.35 3.12
N ALA A 184 -7.49 9.56 2.78
CA ALA A 184 -7.59 8.77 1.54
C ALA A 184 -8.02 9.59 0.31
N ASP A 185 -8.18 10.90 0.43
CA ASP A 185 -8.66 11.80 -0.62
C ASP A 185 -10.00 11.37 -1.25
N VAL A 186 -10.95 11.00 -0.39
CA VAL A 186 -12.27 10.48 -0.78
C VAL A 186 -13.03 11.40 -1.74
N LYS A 187 -12.75 12.71 -1.70
CA LYS A 187 -13.43 13.71 -2.56
C LYS A 187 -13.07 13.57 -4.04
N ASN A 188 -11.88 13.05 -4.34
CA ASN A 188 -11.34 12.93 -5.69
C ASN A 188 -11.25 11.46 -6.15
N CYS A 189 -11.83 10.51 -5.40
CA CYS A 189 -11.82 9.12 -5.78
C CYS A 189 -12.93 8.79 -6.79
N LYS A 190 -12.73 7.77 -7.60
CA LYS A 190 -13.70 7.24 -8.56
C LYS A 190 -14.79 6.43 -7.87
N ALA A 191 -14.42 5.64 -6.87
CA ALA A 191 -15.33 4.79 -6.13
C ALA A 191 -14.78 4.42 -4.75
N VAL A 192 -15.69 4.07 -3.84
CA VAL A 192 -15.37 3.49 -2.54
C VAL A 192 -15.98 2.10 -2.47
N ILE A 193 -15.15 1.09 -2.19
CA ILE A 193 -15.57 -0.29 -1.94
C ILE A 193 -15.55 -0.50 -0.42
N ILE A 194 -16.68 -0.83 0.15
CA ILE A 194 -16.83 -1.09 1.58
C ILE A 194 -16.92 -2.61 1.77
N ALA A 195 -15.85 -3.19 2.30
CA ALA A 195 -15.65 -4.62 2.46
C ALA A 195 -15.34 -5.00 3.92
N THR A 196 -15.99 -4.32 4.87
CA THR A 196 -15.83 -4.56 6.30
C THR A 196 -16.52 -5.83 6.75
N ASP A 197 -16.20 -6.29 7.97
CA ASP A 197 -16.82 -7.48 8.57
C ASP A 197 -18.10 -7.13 9.35
N SER A 198 -18.37 -5.84 9.63
CA SER A 198 -19.54 -5.34 10.36
C SER A 198 -20.45 -4.56 9.42
N ASP A 199 -21.74 -4.91 9.43
CA ASP A 199 -22.77 -4.19 8.66
C ASP A 199 -23.00 -2.79 9.20
N GLU A 200 -22.91 -2.59 10.52
CA GLU A 200 -23.00 -1.28 11.18
C GLU A 200 -21.88 -0.36 10.72
N ALA A 201 -20.64 -0.89 10.66
CA ALA A 201 -19.51 -0.13 10.15
C ALA A 201 -19.72 0.22 8.66
N SER A 202 -20.27 -0.69 7.85
CA SER A 202 -20.57 -0.46 6.44
C SER A 202 -21.57 0.69 6.26
N VAL A 203 -22.62 0.74 7.09
CA VAL A 203 -23.61 1.84 7.09
C VAL A 203 -22.95 3.17 7.45
N LEU A 204 -22.19 3.20 8.55
CA LEU A 204 -21.49 4.42 9.02
C LEU A 204 -20.51 4.95 7.97
N ILE A 205 -19.70 4.06 7.36
CA ILE A 205 -18.78 4.45 6.28
C ILE A 205 -19.55 5.02 5.10
N THR A 206 -20.65 4.38 4.68
CA THR A 206 -21.48 4.85 3.58
C THR A 206 -22.01 6.27 3.83
N LEU A 207 -22.55 6.53 5.02
CA LEU A 207 -23.03 7.84 5.42
C LEU A 207 -21.92 8.88 5.45
N THR A 208 -20.76 8.51 6.00
CA THR A 208 -19.60 9.41 6.06
C THR A 208 -19.06 9.76 4.67
N VAL A 209 -18.92 8.77 3.78
CA VAL A 209 -18.51 9.02 2.38
C VAL A 209 -19.52 9.93 1.69
N ARG A 210 -20.80 9.64 1.82
CA ARG A 210 -21.86 10.46 1.21
C ARG A 210 -21.83 11.90 1.69
N GLN A 211 -21.66 12.11 2.99
CA GLN A 211 -21.53 13.44 3.58
C GLN A 211 -20.32 14.21 3.04
N LEU A 212 -19.14 13.54 2.96
CA LEU A 212 -17.91 14.16 2.51
C LEU A 212 -17.87 14.48 1.02
N THR A 213 -18.61 13.73 0.20
CA THR A 213 -18.57 13.80 -1.27
C THR A 213 -19.84 14.39 -1.87
N ALA A 214 -20.79 14.84 -1.07
CA ALA A 214 -22.13 15.29 -1.51
C ALA A 214 -22.82 14.27 -2.44
N GLY A 215 -22.55 12.97 -2.27
CA GLY A 215 -23.12 11.89 -3.05
C GLY A 215 -22.57 11.69 -4.47
N GLN A 216 -21.48 12.39 -4.84
CA GLN A 216 -20.89 12.32 -6.19
C GLN A 216 -20.05 11.07 -6.43
N VAL A 217 -19.53 10.44 -5.37
CA VAL A 217 -18.66 9.26 -5.45
C VAL A 217 -19.52 7.99 -5.44
N ARG A 218 -19.16 7.05 -6.32
CA ARG A 218 -19.82 5.74 -6.37
C ARG A 218 -19.44 4.90 -5.16
N ILE A 219 -20.44 4.37 -4.45
CA ILE A 219 -20.27 3.55 -3.27
C ILE A 219 -20.77 2.14 -3.56
N ILE A 220 -19.89 1.15 -3.46
CA ILE A 220 -20.17 -0.28 -3.56
C ILE A 220 -19.93 -0.88 -2.17
N ALA A 221 -20.95 -1.49 -1.58
CA ALA A 221 -20.83 -2.01 -0.23
C ALA A 221 -21.22 -3.49 -0.15
N ALA A 222 -20.39 -4.25 0.56
CA ALA A 222 -20.73 -5.60 0.96
C ALA A 222 -21.46 -5.56 2.31
N VAL A 223 -22.54 -6.32 2.40
CA VAL A 223 -23.30 -6.56 3.63
C VAL A 223 -23.33 -8.05 3.91
N ARG A 224 -23.38 -8.40 5.16
CA ARG A 224 -23.46 -9.78 5.61
C ARG A 224 -24.90 -10.28 5.63
N GLU A 225 -25.77 -9.53 6.30
CA GLU A 225 -27.17 -9.92 6.49
C GLU A 225 -28.09 -9.27 5.44
N GLN A 226 -28.99 -10.08 4.85
CA GLN A 226 -29.90 -9.64 3.80
C GLN A 226 -30.81 -8.50 4.26
N GLU A 227 -31.22 -8.48 5.52
CA GLU A 227 -32.08 -7.45 6.11
C GLU A 227 -31.44 -6.06 6.10
N ASN A 228 -30.10 -6.00 6.22
CA ASN A 228 -29.33 -4.75 6.21
C ASN A 228 -29.12 -4.16 4.80
N ALA A 229 -29.42 -4.92 3.74
CA ALA A 229 -29.20 -4.47 2.36
C ALA A 229 -30.06 -3.25 2.00
N ALA A 230 -31.32 -3.22 2.46
CA ALA A 230 -32.22 -2.09 2.24
C ALA A 230 -31.72 -0.83 2.96
N LEU A 231 -31.26 -0.97 4.20
CA LEU A 231 -30.70 0.11 5.00
C LEU A 231 -29.45 0.71 4.34
N LEU A 232 -28.57 -0.13 3.82
CA LEU A 232 -27.36 0.32 3.14
C LEU A 232 -27.68 1.11 1.85
N LYS A 233 -28.66 0.65 1.08
CA LYS A 233 -29.15 1.39 -0.10
C LYS A 233 -29.75 2.75 0.28
N GLN A 234 -30.58 2.80 1.32
CA GLN A 234 -31.14 4.05 1.84
C GLN A 234 -30.07 5.00 2.38
N SER A 235 -29.01 4.46 2.96
CA SER A 235 -27.83 5.22 3.40
C SER A 235 -27.03 5.83 2.25
N GLY A 236 -27.29 5.41 1.01
CA GLY A 236 -26.71 5.97 -0.21
C GLY A 236 -25.66 5.10 -0.89
N ALA A 237 -25.60 3.81 -0.59
CA ALA A 237 -24.81 2.87 -1.38
C ALA A 237 -25.46 2.67 -2.75
N HIS A 238 -24.67 2.80 -3.83
CA HIS A 238 -25.14 2.63 -5.21
C HIS A 238 -25.36 1.15 -5.53
N HIS A 239 -24.47 0.29 -5.06
CA HIS A 239 -24.56 -1.16 -5.19
C HIS A 239 -24.32 -1.83 -3.84
N VAL A 240 -25.16 -2.80 -3.51
CA VAL A 240 -25.06 -3.59 -2.29
C VAL A 240 -24.98 -5.07 -2.66
N ILE A 241 -23.97 -5.74 -2.18
CA ILE A 241 -23.74 -7.17 -2.38
C ILE A 241 -23.94 -7.88 -1.04
N VAL A 242 -24.91 -8.81 -0.98
CA VAL A 242 -25.14 -9.63 0.22
C VAL A 242 -24.27 -10.85 0.14
N SER A 243 -23.12 -10.82 0.84
CA SER A 243 -22.08 -11.85 0.71
C SER A 243 -22.51 -13.24 1.17
N SER A 244 -23.21 -13.36 2.29
CA SER A 244 -23.68 -14.65 2.83
C SER A 244 -24.75 -15.28 1.94
N SER A 245 -25.72 -14.51 1.46
CA SER A 245 -26.80 -14.99 0.58
C SER A 245 -26.24 -15.44 -0.77
N THR A 246 -25.30 -14.69 -1.35
CA THR A 246 -24.67 -15.06 -2.64
C THR A 246 -23.89 -16.37 -2.50
N ALA A 247 -23.05 -16.49 -1.48
CA ALA A 247 -22.30 -17.71 -1.20
C ALA A 247 -23.24 -18.89 -0.92
N GLY A 248 -24.27 -18.70 -0.10
CA GLY A 248 -25.26 -19.74 0.22
C GLY A 248 -26.03 -20.25 -1.00
N ARG A 249 -26.39 -19.36 -1.93
CA ARG A 249 -27.04 -19.77 -3.20
C ARG A 249 -26.10 -20.60 -4.07
N LEU A 250 -24.83 -20.20 -4.19
CA LEU A 250 -23.83 -20.97 -4.93
C LEU A 250 -23.63 -22.37 -4.31
N LEU A 251 -23.52 -22.47 -2.98
CA LEU A 251 -23.43 -23.76 -2.29
C LEU A 251 -24.66 -24.65 -2.57
N GLY A 252 -25.86 -24.08 -2.52
CA GLY A 252 -27.08 -24.82 -2.82
C GLY A 252 -27.14 -25.31 -4.26
N LEU A 253 -26.80 -24.45 -5.23
CA LEU A 253 -26.77 -24.80 -6.66
C LEU A 253 -25.71 -25.87 -6.96
N THR A 254 -24.53 -25.80 -6.34
CA THR A 254 -23.46 -26.78 -6.51
C THR A 254 -23.87 -28.17 -6.02
N THR A 255 -24.73 -28.26 -5.01
CA THR A 255 -25.24 -29.54 -4.50
C THR A 255 -26.08 -30.30 -5.55
N THR A 256 -26.84 -29.57 -6.38
CA THR A 256 -27.72 -30.18 -7.41
C THR A 256 -27.06 -30.24 -8.78
N THR A 257 -26.19 -29.29 -9.09
CA THR A 257 -25.55 -29.18 -10.40
C THR A 257 -24.08 -28.76 -10.24
N PRO A 258 -23.20 -29.70 -9.83
CA PRO A 258 -21.80 -29.38 -9.51
C PRO A 258 -21.04 -28.63 -10.61
N PRO A 259 -21.16 -28.96 -11.92
CA PRO A 259 -20.42 -28.24 -12.96
C PRO A 259 -20.80 -26.78 -13.14
N LEU A 260 -21.93 -26.34 -12.56
CA LEU A 260 -22.38 -24.95 -12.67
C LEU A 260 -21.44 -23.98 -11.94
N ILE A 261 -20.81 -24.44 -10.86
CA ILE A 261 -19.91 -23.57 -10.09
C ILE A 261 -18.67 -23.20 -10.92
N ASP A 262 -18.13 -24.16 -11.68
CA ASP A 262 -16.93 -23.96 -12.51
C ASP A 262 -17.21 -22.87 -13.56
N VAL A 263 -18.41 -22.89 -14.18
CA VAL A 263 -18.84 -21.87 -15.14
C VAL A 263 -19.02 -20.51 -14.47
N VAL A 264 -19.61 -20.48 -13.26
CA VAL A 264 -19.83 -19.20 -12.56
C VAL A 264 -18.49 -18.60 -12.09
N GLU A 265 -17.58 -19.42 -11.56
CA GLU A 265 -16.25 -18.97 -11.16
C GLU A 265 -15.44 -18.46 -12.34
N ASP A 266 -15.52 -19.15 -13.47
CA ASP A 266 -14.88 -18.74 -14.72
C ASP A 266 -15.41 -17.38 -15.20
N LEU A 267 -16.72 -17.20 -15.25
CA LEU A 267 -17.36 -15.94 -15.63
C LEU A 267 -17.04 -14.76 -14.69
N LEU A 268 -16.70 -15.04 -13.42
CA LEU A 268 -16.36 -14.02 -12.43
C LEU A 268 -14.85 -13.76 -12.34
N THR A 269 -14.02 -14.60 -12.97
CA THR A 269 -12.55 -14.49 -12.95
C THR A 269 -12.04 -13.92 -14.26
N PRO A 270 -11.68 -12.64 -14.33
CA PRO A 270 -11.15 -12.05 -15.56
C PRO A 270 -9.81 -12.68 -15.97
N GLY A 271 -9.59 -12.86 -17.26
CA GLY A 271 -8.32 -13.31 -17.82
C GLY A 271 -8.13 -14.82 -17.93
N GLN A 272 -9.17 -15.62 -17.63
CA GLN A 272 -9.18 -17.07 -17.82
C GLN A 272 -10.51 -17.51 -18.42
N GLY A 273 -10.49 -18.43 -19.39
CA GLY A 273 -11.68 -19.06 -19.95
C GLY A 273 -12.73 -18.06 -20.45
N MET A 274 -13.95 -18.18 -19.95
CA MET A 274 -15.09 -17.30 -20.30
C MET A 274 -15.18 -16.12 -19.34
N ALA A 275 -15.15 -14.88 -19.85
CA ALA A 275 -15.30 -13.68 -19.06
C ALA A 275 -16.53 -12.87 -19.50
N LEU A 276 -17.24 -12.27 -18.51
CA LEU A 276 -18.26 -11.27 -18.79
C LEU A 276 -17.59 -9.95 -19.18
N ALA A 277 -17.86 -9.48 -20.39
CA ALA A 277 -17.35 -8.23 -20.91
C ALA A 277 -18.49 -7.27 -21.28
N MET A 278 -18.16 -5.99 -21.40
CA MET A 278 -19.13 -4.96 -21.76
C MET A 278 -18.52 -4.04 -22.81
N ARG A 279 -19.28 -3.76 -23.88
CA ARG A 279 -18.92 -2.78 -24.92
C ARG A 279 -20.13 -1.97 -25.37
N SER A 280 -19.91 -0.84 -25.98
CA SER A 280 -20.97 -0.12 -26.69
C SER A 280 -21.41 -0.89 -27.93
N ALA A 281 -22.67 -0.82 -28.27
CA ALA A 281 -23.16 -1.34 -29.53
C ALA A 281 -22.53 -0.59 -30.70
N GLU A 282 -22.11 -1.32 -31.73
CA GLU A 282 -21.58 -0.76 -32.97
C GLU A 282 -22.73 -0.24 -33.84
N ARG A 283 -22.44 0.72 -34.72
CA ARG A 283 -23.45 1.27 -35.63
C ARG A 283 -24.10 0.23 -36.55
N SER A 284 -23.32 -0.77 -36.93
CA SER A 284 -23.77 -1.91 -37.74
C SER A 284 -24.73 -2.86 -37.03
N GLU A 285 -24.71 -2.84 -35.70
CA GLU A 285 -25.53 -3.71 -34.85
C GLU A 285 -26.86 -3.07 -34.45
N VAL A 286 -26.97 -1.74 -34.60
CA VAL A 286 -28.22 -1.02 -34.29
C VAL A 286 -29.33 -1.46 -35.20
N GLY A 287 -30.49 -1.85 -34.63
CA GLY A 287 -31.62 -2.42 -35.33
C GLY A 287 -31.59 -3.94 -35.48
N SER A 288 -30.45 -4.61 -35.19
CA SER A 288 -30.34 -6.06 -35.22
C SER A 288 -30.85 -6.69 -33.92
N ASN A 289 -31.22 -7.96 -34.00
CA ASN A 289 -31.53 -8.75 -32.82
C ASN A 289 -30.24 -9.14 -32.08
N PRO A 290 -30.08 -8.84 -30.79
CA PRO A 290 -28.88 -9.16 -30.04
C PRO A 290 -28.58 -10.67 -29.97
N ARG A 291 -29.55 -11.54 -30.21
CA ARG A 291 -29.40 -12.99 -30.26
C ARG A 291 -28.76 -13.52 -31.56
N GLU A 292 -28.79 -12.71 -32.62
CA GLU A 292 -28.28 -13.05 -33.95
C GLU A 292 -26.85 -12.57 -34.15
N LEU A 293 -26.28 -11.88 -33.16
CA LEU A 293 -24.88 -11.47 -33.20
C LEU A 293 -23.94 -12.67 -33.05
N GLN A 294 -22.77 -12.58 -33.69
CA GLN A 294 -21.72 -13.60 -33.55
C GLN A 294 -21.20 -13.74 -32.11
N THR A 295 -21.39 -12.69 -31.31
CA THR A 295 -20.97 -12.64 -29.90
C THR A 295 -22.14 -13.08 -29.03
N LEU A 296 -21.90 -13.95 -28.06
CA LEU A 296 -22.92 -14.40 -27.12
C LEU A 296 -23.31 -13.27 -26.15
N VAL A 297 -24.28 -12.47 -26.55
CA VAL A 297 -24.83 -11.40 -25.71
C VAL A 297 -25.75 -12.01 -24.64
N VAL A 298 -25.60 -11.56 -23.40
CA VAL A 298 -26.36 -12.01 -22.23
C VAL A 298 -27.44 -11.01 -21.83
N ALA A 299 -27.13 -9.72 -21.93
CA ALA A 299 -28.04 -8.63 -21.59
C ALA A 299 -27.62 -7.33 -22.30
N LEU A 300 -28.57 -6.38 -22.36
CA LEU A 300 -28.32 -5.01 -22.79
C LEU A 300 -28.36 -4.08 -21.61
N ILE A 301 -27.61 -2.97 -21.67
CA ILE A 301 -27.83 -1.83 -20.77
C ILE A 301 -28.37 -0.69 -21.60
N ARG A 302 -29.64 -0.32 -21.36
CA ARG A 302 -30.34 0.76 -22.01
C ARG A 302 -30.71 1.82 -21.00
N ARG A 303 -30.25 3.06 -21.21
CA ARG A 303 -30.49 4.18 -20.28
C ARG A 303 -30.12 3.85 -18.83
N GLY A 304 -29.03 3.12 -18.62
CA GLY A 304 -28.49 2.73 -17.30
C GLY A 304 -29.27 1.59 -16.62
N LYS A 305 -30.23 0.95 -17.28
CA LYS A 305 -30.97 -0.23 -16.77
C LYS A 305 -30.59 -1.48 -17.54
N VAL A 306 -30.43 -2.58 -16.83
CA VAL A 306 -30.21 -3.89 -17.45
C VAL A 306 -31.50 -4.41 -18.02
N VAL A 307 -31.48 -4.76 -19.30
CA VAL A 307 -32.57 -5.39 -20.05
C VAL A 307 -32.15 -6.82 -20.40
N ALA A 308 -32.82 -7.80 -19.80
CA ALA A 308 -32.55 -9.20 -20.07
C ALA A 308 -33.06 -9.61 -21.46
N LEU A 309 -32.33 -10.43 -22.20
CA LEU A 309 -32.68 -10.85 -23.56
C LEU A 309 -33.99 -11.71 -23.70
N GLY A 310 -34.62 -12.04 -22.57
CA GLY A 310 -35.91 -12.76 -22.56
C GLY A 310 -37.14 -11.83 -22.47
N GLY A 311 -36.98 -10.51 -22.34
CA GLY A 311 -38.04 -9.55 -22.18
C GLY A 311 -38.46 -8.90 -23.50
N GLU A 312 -39.73 -8.41 -23.58
CA GLU A 312 -40.32 -7.76 -24.77
C GLU A 312 -39.54 -6.52 -25.27
N HIS A 313 -38.64 -5.95 -24.48
CA HIS A 313 -37.84 -4.76 -24.82
C HIS A 313 -36.44 -5.02 -25.30
N ALA A 314 -36.04 -6.28 -25.49
CA ALA A 314 -34.66 -6.69 -25.90
C ALA A 314 -34.63 -7.27 -27.34
N GLU A 315 -35.66 -7.06 -28.14
CA GLU A 315 -35.71 -7.61 -29.50
C GLU A 315 -34.76 -6.91 -30.48
N THR A 316 -34.47 -5.64 -30.24
CA THR A 316 -33.60 -4.86 -31.11
C THR A 316 -32.61 -4.02 -30.31
N ILE A 317 -31.41 -3.85 -30.83
CA ILE A 317 -30.37 -2.99 -30.28
C ILE A 317 -30.64 -1.55 -30.68
N GLU A 318 -30.69 -0.62 -29.71
CA GLU A 318 -30.86 0.80 -29.94
C GLU A 318 -29.52 1.56 -29.89
N THR A 319 -29.51 2.73 -30.51
CA THR A 319 -28.35 3.63 -30.44
C THR A 319 -28.05 4.04 -28.99
N GLY A 320 -26.84 3.80 -28.54
CA GLY A 320 -26.42 4.09 -27.16
C GLY A 320 -26.57 2.91 -26.19
N ASP A 321 -27.03 1.75 -26.64
CA ASP A 321 -27.03 0.54 -25.84
C ASP A 321 -25.61 0.06 -25.58
N MET A 322 -25.41 -0.54 -24.40
CA MET A 322 -24.20 -1.30 -24.10
C MET A 322 -24.56 -2.78 -24.03
N LEU A 323 -23.73 -3.60 -24.66
CA LEU A 323 -23.89 -5.05 -24.70
C LEU A 323 -23.10 -5.68 -23.57
N ILE A 324 -23.73 -6.53 -22.76
CA ILE A 324 -23.06 -7.45 -21.84
C ILE A 324 -22.95 -8.79 -22.57
N TYR A 325 -21.75 -9.28 -22.79
CA TYR A 325 -21.49 -10.48 -23.57
C TYR A 325 -20.44 -11.36 -22.93
N ILE A 326 -20.42 -12.63 -23.30
CA ILE A 326 -19.40 -13.57 -22.89
C ILE A 326 -18.26 -13.51 -23.92
N ARG A 327 -17.05 -13.21 -23.43
CA ARG A 327 -15.80 -13.22 -24.18
C ARG A 327 -15.01 -14.48 -23.83
N ASP A 328 -14.51 -15.17 -24.85
CA ASP A 328 -13.56 -16.26 -24.71
C ASP A 328 -12.15 -15.66 -24.65
N GLU A 329 -11.53 -15.67 -23.48
CA GLU A 329 -10.19 -15.10 -23.26
C GLU A 329 -9.10 -15.95 -23.94
N GLU A 330 -9.29 -17.27 -24.10
CA GLU A 330 -8.32 -18.14 -24.76
C GLU A 330 -8.17 -17.81 -26.26
N LYS A 331 -9.23 -17.29 -26.89
CA LYS A 331 -9.21 -16.90 -28.32
C LYS A 331 -8.71 -15.47 -28.54
N SER A 332 -8.53 -14.67 -27.49
CA SER A 332 -8.15 -13.26 -27.59
C SER A 332 -6.65 -13.01 -27.44
N VAL A 333 -5.84 -14.02 -27.20
CA VAL A 333 -4.37 -13.88 -27.19
C VAL A 333 -3.89 -13.88 -28.66
N PRO A 334 -3.36 -12.78 -29.20
CA PRO A 334 -2.75 -12.80 -30.51
C PRO A 334 -1.53 -13.72 -30.43
N VAL A 335 -1.52 -14.76 -31.28
CA VAL A 335 -0.33 -15.60 -31.52
C VAL A 335 0.74 -14.64 -32.05
N THR A 336 1.70 -14.27 -31.20
CA THR A 336 2.93 -13.56 -31.58
C THR A 336 3.98 -14.52 -32.06
#